data_c15e9618ecc86778fdf4d0e2bc948b8a
#
_entry.id   c15e9618ecc86778fdf4d0e2bc948b8a
#
_cell.length_a   1.000
_cell.length_b   1.000
_cell.length_c   1.000
_cell.angle_alpha   90.00
_cell.angle_beta   90.00
_cell.angle_gamma   90.00
#
_symmetry.space_group_name_H-M   'P 1'
#
loop_
_entity.id
_entity.type
_entity.pdbx_description
1 polymer ?
#
loop_
_entity_poly.entity_id
_entity_poly.type
_entity_poly.pdbx_seq_one_letter_code
_entity_poly.pdbx_strand_id
1 'polypeptide(L)'
;MGLAIAYSNQEISFEDQNLRCPFCQHIDDRVIDSRMSKDGDIIRRRRECAHCERRFTTYERVEETLPLIIKKDGRRESYQRPKISEGIKKACEKRPVSIDAIENFLDQLEREMLESGQREIPSTWIGEKVMNQLRLWDEVAFVRFASVYRHFTDATDFMAEIRHLLESRREKPNRG
;
A
#
# COMPACT_ATOMS: atom_id res chain seq x y z
N MET A 1 -40.37 -23.61 -1.15
CA MET A 1 -40.08 -23.16 -2.53
C MET A 1 -38.79 -22.37 -2.46
N GLY A 2 -37.66 -23.02 -2.73
CA GLY A 2 -36.33 -22.40 -2.74
C GLY A 2 -35.99 -21.99 -4.16
N LEU A 3 -35.72 -20.70 -4.36
CA LEU A 3 -35.15 -20.18 -5.59
C LEU A 3 -33.63 -20.44 -5.58
N ALA A 4 -33.19 -21.40 -6.39
CA ALA A 4 -31.80 -21.60 -6.70
C ALA A 4 -31.37 -20.51 -7.70
N ILE A 5 -30.47 -19.59 -7.26
CA ILE A 5 -29.83 -18.64 -8.15
C ILE A 5 -28.74 -19.43 -8.90
N ALA A 6 -28.99 -19.67 -10.17
CA ALA A 6 -28.00 -20.26 -11.06
C ALA A 6 -26.95 -19.21 -11.39
N TYR A 7 -25.74 -19.38 -10.85
CA TYR A 7 -24.54 -18.67 -11.34
C TYR A 7 -24.19 -19.27 -12.71
N SER A 8 -24.40 -18.50 -13.77
CA SER A 8 -23.87 -18.84 -15.08
C SER A 8 -22.35 -18.66 -15.05
N ASN A 9 -21.62 -19.78 -15.02
CA ASN A 9 -20.22 -19.81 -15.38
C ASN A 9 -20.10 -19.39 -16.86
N GLN A 10 -19.84 -18.12 -17.12
CA GLN A 10 -19.28 -17.72 -18.41
C GLN A 10 -17.83 -18.23 -18.40
N GLU A 11 -17.58 -19.31 -19.10
CA GLU A 11 -16.25 -19.74 -19.48
C GLU A 11 -15.65 -18.61 -20.34
N ILE A 12 -14.72 -17.86 -19.74
CA ILE A 12 -13.90 -16.89 -20.48
C ILE A 12 -13.01 -17.75 -21.38
N SER A 13 -13.28 -17.75 -22.69
CA SER A 13 -12.44 -18.44 -23.65
C SER A 13 -11.04 -17.80 -23.62
N PHE A 14 -10.01 -18.59 -23.41
CA PHE A 14 -8.60 -18.17 -23.34
C PHE A 14 -8.05 -17.63 -24.69
N GLU A 15 -8.87 -17.62 -25.74
CA GLU A 15 -8.44 -17.25 -27.10
C GLU A 15 -8.19 -15.76 -27.30
N ASP A 16 -8.70 -14.87 -26.43
CA ASP A 16 -8.58 -13.40 -26.59
C ASP A 16 -7.46 -12.72 -25.78
N GLN A 17 -6.62 -13.49 -25.07
CA GLN A 17 -5.62 -12.93 -24.15
C GLN A 17 -4.20 -12.82 -24.73
N ASN A 18 -4.02 -12.96 -26.04
CA ASN A 18 -2.72 -12.82 -26.66
C ASN A 18 -2.32 -11.34 -26.90
N LEU A 19 -1.06 -11.03 -26.62
CA LEU A 19 -0.51 -9.70 -26.88
C LEU A 19 -0.45 -9.45 -28.39
N ARG A 20 -0.97 -8.30 -28.81
CA ARG A 20 -0.91 -7.92 -30.23
C ARG A 20 0.49 -7.45 -30.61
N CYS A 21 0.94 -7.81 -31.80
CA CYS A 21 2.19 -7.33 -32.37
C CYS A 21 2.15 -5.80 -32.47
N PRO A 22 3.12 -5.06 -31.92
CA PRO A 22 3.11 -3.59 -31.93
C PRO A 22 3.28 -2.99 -33.34
N PHE A 23 3.64 -3.79 -34.36
CA PHE A 23 3.89 -3.34 -35.71
C PHE A 23 2.73 -3.60 -36.68
N CYS A 24 2.04 -4.76 -36.57
CA CYS A 24 0.98 -5.14 -37.48
C CYS A 24 -0.31 -5.56 -36.80
N GLN A 25 -0.38 -5.50 -35.48
CA GLN A 25 -1.57 -5.83 -34.64
C GLN A 25 -2.01 -7.31 -34.71
N HIS A 26 -1.24 -8.17 -35.38
CA HIS A 26 -1.53 -9.60 -35.41
C HIS A 26 -1.37 -10.23 -34.03
N ILE A 27 -2.19 -11.21 -33.68
CA ILE A 27 -2.27 -11.79 -32.34
C ILE A 27 -1.31 -12.96 -32.12
N ASP A 28 -0.82 -13.60 -33.20
CA ASP A 28 0.04 -14.77 -33.06
C ASP A 28 1.51 -14.37 -33.06
N ASP A 29 2.22 -14.84 -32.04
CA ASP A 29 3.65 -14.69 -31.90
C ASP A 29 4.26 -15.95 -31.29
N ARG A 30 5.60 -16.08 -31.40
CA ARG A 30 6.37 -17.12 -30.72
C ARG A 30 7.44 -16.51 -29.85
N VAL A 31 7.67 -17.08 -28.69
CA VAL A 31 8.76 -16.71 -27.80
C VAL A 31 10.05 -17.36 -28.34
N ILE A 32 11.03 -16.54 -28.70
CA ILE A 32 12.33 -17.02 -29.26
C ILE A 32 13.44 -16.98 -28.20
N ASP A 33 13.30 -16.18 -27.12
CA ASP A 33 14.25 -16.13 -26.00
C ASP A 33 13.49 -15.70 -24.73
N SER A 34 13.89 -16.29 -23.59
CA SER A 34 13.32 -15.95 -22.29
C SER A 34 14.45 -15.89 -21.26
N ARG A 35 14.53 -14.78 -20.52
CA ARG A 35 15.53 -14.56 -19.48
C ARG A 35 14.89 -13.99 -18.24
N MET A 36 15.27 -14.54 -17.10
CA MET A 36 14.92 -14.01 -15.78
C MET A 36 15.93 -12.94 -15.36
N SER A 37 15.46 -11.89 -14.65
CA SER A 37 16.34 -10.93 -13.98
C SER A 37 17.18 -11.62 -12.90
N LYS A 38 18.25 -10.99 -12.45
CA LYS A 38 19.10 -11.56 -11.39
C LYS A 38 18.35 -11.75 -10.08
N ASP A 39 17.39 -10.88 -9.80
CA ASP A 39 16.58 -10.87 -8.57
C ASP A 39 15.35 -11.79 -8.65
N GLY A 40 15.08 -12.37 -9.84
CA GLY A 40 13.96 -13.29 -10.04
C GLY A 40 12.59 -12.64 -10.28
N ASP A 41 12.48 -11.31 -10.22
CA ASP A 41 11.20 -10.59 -10.19
C ASP A 41 10.63 -10.27 -11.57
N ILE A 42 11.48 -10.35 -12.62
CA ILE A 42 11.10 -9.98 -13.98
C ILE A 42 11.53 -11.07 -14.96
N ILE A 43 10.60 -11.49 -15.82
CA ILE A 43 10.89 -12.35 -16.96
C ILE A 43 10.86 -11.48 -18.23
N ARG A 44 11.99 -11.36 -18.91
CA ARG A 44 12.09 -10.72 -20.22
C ARG A 44 11.90 -11.77 -21.29
N ARG A 45 10.90 -11.59 -22.17
CA ARG A 45 10.67 -12.47 -23.32
C ARG A 45 10.90 -11.73 -24.63
N ARG A 46 11.70 -12.31 -25.51
CA ARG A 46 11.84 -11.85 -26.89
C ARG A 46 10.89 -12.66 -27.75
N ARG A 47 9.99 -11.96 -28.43
CA ARG A 47 8.93 -12.54 -29.26
C ARG A 47 9.12 -12.20 -30.71
N GLU A 48 8.65 -13.07 -31.61
CA GLU A 48 8.65 -12.87 -33.05
C GLU A 48 7.22 -13.07 -33.57
N CYS A 49 6.70 -12.05 -34.27
CA CYS A 49 5.36 -12.09 -34.83
C CYS A 49 5.27 -13.12 -35.94
N ALA A 50 4.22 -13.95 -35.93
CA ALA A 50 4.00 -14.96 -36.97
C ALA A 50 3.67 -14.38 -38.36
N HIS A 51 3.13 -13.14 -38.40
CA HIS A 51 2.70 -12.52 -39.65
C HIS A 51 3.77 -11.61 -40.28
N CYS A 52 4.37 -10.66 -39.50
CA CYS A 52 5.32 -9.71 -40.05
C CYS A 52 6.79 -10.01 -39.69
N GLU A 53 7.05 -11.13 -39.00
CA GLU A 53 8.38 -11.65 -38.60
C GLU A 53 9.22 -10.63 -37.78
N ARG A 54 8.66 -9.50 -37.44
CA ARG A 54 9.33 -8.50 -36.58
C ARG A 54 9.40 -8.98 -35.16
N ARG A 55 10.51 -8.63 -34.51
CA ARG A 55 10.79 -9.01 -33.12
C ARG A 55 10.46 -7.86 -32.19
N PHE A 56 9.80 -8.21 -31.07
CA PHE A 56 9.53 -7.28 -29.99
C PHE A 56 9.83 -7.95 -28.64
N THR A 57 9.94 -7.14 -27.61
CA THR A 57 10.27 -7.62 -26.26
C THR A 57 9.11 -7.30 -25.33
N THR A 58 8.76 -8.27 -24.49
CA THR A 58 7.80 -8.11 -23.42
C THR A 58 8.46 -8.40 -22.09
N TYR A 59 7.88 -7.83 -21.03
CA TYR A 59 8.30 -8.07 -19.66
C TYR A 59 7.09 -8.57 -18.87
N GLU A 60 7.28 -9.67 -18.16
CA GLU A 60 6.33 -10.16 -17.16
C GLU A 60 6.93 -9.83 -15.80
N ARG A 61 6.15 -9.22 -14.95
CA ARG A 61 6.51 -8.91 -13.57
C ARG A 61 5.28 -9.09 -12.67
N VAL A 62 5.53 -9.46 -11.44
CA VAL A 62 4.47 -9.44 -10.42
C VAL A 62 4.12 -7.98 -10.16
N GLU A 63 2.85 -7.62 -10.34
CA GLU A 63 2.36 -6.30 -10.00
C GLU A 63 1.93 -6.29 -8.54
N GLU A 64 2.76 -5.70 -7.69
CA GLU A 64 2.41 -5.44 -6.30
C GLU A 64 1.51 -4.20 -6.24
N THR A 65 0.21 -4.42 -6.23
CA THR A 65 -0.76 -3.32 -6.07
C THR A 65 -1.09 -3.13 -4.60
N LEU A 66 -0.77 -1.94 -4.08
CA LEU A 66 -1.20 -1.55 -2.75
C LEU A 66 -2.74 -1.47 -2.68
N PRO A 67 -3.34 -1.83 -1.54
CA PRO A 67 -4.78 -1.79 -1.37
C PRO A 67 -5.34 -0.36 -1.50
N LEU A 68 -6.60 -0.25 -1.89
CA LEU A 68 -7.34 1.00 -1.86
C LEU A 68 -7.60 1.42 -0.41
N ILE A 69 -7.57 2.71 -0.16
CA ILE A 69 -7.81 3.27 1.17
C ILE A 69 -9.25 3.77 1.28
N ILE A 70 -10.01 3.16 2.20
CA ILE A 70 -11.38 3.58 2.51
C ILE A 70 -11.31 4.76 3.49
N LYS A 71 -11.81 5.91 3.08
CA LYS A 71 -11.92 7.10 3.93
C LYS A 71 -13.09 6.99 4.90
N LYS A 72 -13.13 7.87 5.93
CA LYS A 72 -14.22 7.92 6.93
C LYS A 72 -15.59 8.15 6.29
N ASP A 73 -15.64 8.82 5.14
CA ASP A 73 -16.87 9.08 4.36
C ASP A 73 -17.22 7.96 3.35
N GLY A 74 -16.48 6.84 3.38
CA GLY A 74 -16.68 5.69 2.51
C GLY A 74 -16.05 5.80 1.12
N ARG A 75 -15.44 6.93 0.76
CA ARG A 75 -14.71 7.06 -0.52
C ARG A 75 -13.49 6.17 -0.56
N ARG A 76 -13.16 5.68 -1.73
CA ARG A 76 -11.98 4.87 -2.02
C ARG A 76 -10.94 5.70 -2.75
N GLU A 77 -9.73 5.72 -2.25
CA GLU A 77 -8.60 6.44 -2.83
C GLU A 77 -7.39 5.52 -2.91
N SER A 78 -6.53 5.72 -3.90
CA SER A 78 -5.23 5.05 -3.93
C SER A 78 -4.38 5.47 -2.74
N TYR A 79 -3.54 4.55 -2.25
CA TYR A 79 -2.56 4.88 -1.22
C TYR A 79 -1.60 5.97 -1.73
N GLN A 80 -1.35 6.97 -0.90
CA GLN A 80 -0.50 8.11 -1.23
C GLN A 80 0.61 8.26 -0.18
N ARG A 81 1.73 7.57 -0.38
CA ARG A 81 2.92 7.67 0.49
C ARG A 81 3.33 9.11 0.80
N PRO A 82 3.41 10.05 -0.18
CA PRO A 82 3.82 11.42 0.11
C PRO A 82 2.93 12.11 1.14
N LYS A 83 1.61 11.88 1.09
CA LYS A 83 0.66 12.49 2.02
C LYS A 83 0.87 12.03 3.46
N ILE A 84 1.20 10.77 3.66
CA ILE A 84 1.46 10.21 4.98
C ILE A 84 2.83 10.69 5.48
N SER A 85 3.85 10.63 4.63
CA SER A 85 5.21 11.12 4.91
C SER A 85 5.20 12.58 5.35
N GLU A 86 4.50 13.45 4.63
CA GLU A 86 4.36 14.87 4.99
C GLU A 86 3.66 15.07 6.34
N GLY A 87 2.61 14.30 6.62
CA GLY A 87 1.91 14.35 7.90
C GLY A 87 2.83 13.98 9.06
N ILE A 88 3.62 12.93 8.92
CA ILE A 88 4.60 12.49 9.91
C ILE A 88 5.72 13.53 10.06
N LYS A 89 6.30 14.02 8.95
CA LYS A 89 7.36 15.06 8.95
C LYS A 89 6.93 16.34 9.67
N LYS A 90 5.71 16.81 9.43
CA LYS A 90 5.13 17.97 10.14
C LYS A 90 5.01 17.73 11.64
N ALA A 91 4.57 16.55 12.05
CA ALA A 91 4.46 16.20 13.47
C ALA A 91 5.85 16.13 14.13
N CYS A 92 6.85 15.62 13.43
CA CYS A 92 8.23 15.45 13.88
C CYS A 92 9.08 16.70 13.73
N GLU A 93 8.53 17.84 13.27
CA GLU A 93 9.31 19.07 13.09
C GLU A 93 10.00 19.51 14.39
N LYS A 94 11.33 19.74 14.32
CA LYS A 94 12.20 20.06 15.47
C LYS A 94 12.21 18.97 16.57
N ARG A 95 11.94 17.72 16.21
CA ARG A 95 12.06 16.55 17.09
C ARG A 95 13.21 15.65 16.63
N PRO A 96 13.83 14.86 17.52
CA PRO A 96 14.97 13.99 17.19
C PRO A 96 14.53 12.70 16.48
N VAL A 97 13.75 12.84 15.42
CA VAL A 97 13.31 11.72 14.57
C VAL A 97 13.95 11.90 13.20
N SER A 98 14.77 10.94 12.77
CA SER A 98 15.48 11.01 11.50
C SER A 98 14.53 10.76 10.32
N ILE A 99 14.88 11.31 9.15
CA ILE A 99 14.16 11.05 7.90
C ILE A 99 14.22 9.56 7.56
N ASP A 100 15.37 8.92 7.77
CA ASP A 100 15.54 7.48 7.50
C ASP A 100 14.62 6.62 8.36
N ALA A 101 14.39 6.99 9.63
CA ALA A 101 13.42 6.29 10.48
C ALA A 101 11.99 6.40 9.93
N ILE A 102 11.61 7.57 9.40
CA ILE A 102 10.30 7.79 8.78
C ILE A 102 10.16 6.95 7.51
N GLU A 103 11.15 6.97 6.63
CA GLU A 103 11.11 6.20 5.38
C GLU A 103 11.08 4.68 5.64
N ASN A 104 11.90 4.17 6.57
CA ASN A 104 11.88 2.76 6.98
C ASN A 104 10.52 2.33 7.53
N PHE A 105 9.87 3.19 8.32
CA PHE A 105 8.53 2.92 8.82
C PHE A 105 7.50 2.86 7.68
N LEU A 106 7.58 3.76 6.71
CA LEU A 106 6.68 3.75 5.55
C LEU A 106 6.87 2.50 4.70
N ASP A 107 8.11 2.06 4.50
CA ASP A 107 8.41 0.81 3.79
C ASP A 107 7.84 -0.41 4.52
N GLN A 108 7.92 -0.42 5.86
CA GLN A 108 7.32 -1.48 6.66
C GLN A 108 5.79 -1.43 6.58
N LEU A 109 5.18 -0.25 6.66
CA LEU A 109 3.73 -0.06 6.54
C LEU A 109 3.20 -0.58 5.20
N GLU A 110 3.90 -0.27 4.10
CA GLU A 110 3.56 -0.73 2.75
C GLU A 110 3.68 -2.24 2.63
N ARG A 111 4.72 -2.85 3.19
CA ARG A 111 4.84 -4.31 3.26
C ARG A 111 3.71 -4.96 4.04
N GLU A 112 3.35 -4.44 5.20
CA GLU A 112 2.24 -4.96 6.00
C GLU A 112 0.90 -4.87 5.23
N MET A 113 0.70 -3.80 4.43
CA MET A 113 -0.48 -3.68 3.58
C MET A 113 -0.50 -4.75 2.48
N LEU A 114 0.63 -5.01 1.82
CA LEU A 114 0.75 -6.05 0.78
C LEU A 114 0.55 -7.45 1.38
N GLU A 115 1.20 -7.75 2.50
CA GLU A 115 1.12 -9.04 3.19
C GLU A 115 -0.29 -9.33 3.73
N SER A 116 -1.08 -8.30 4.01
CA SER A 116 -2.48 -8.49 4.45
C SER A 116 -3.36 -9.18 3.42
N GLY A 117 -2.99 -9.15 2.14
CA GLY A 117 -3.77 -9.68 1.02
C GLY A 117 -5.13 -9.00 0.82
N GLN A 118 -5.40 -7.92 1.55
CA GLN A 118 -6.65 -7.19 1.47
C GLN A 118 -6.65 -6.26 0.25
N ARG A 119 -7.77 -6.19 -0.45
CA ARG A 119 -7.94 -5.25 -1.57
C ARG A 119 -8.24 -3.83 -1.11
N GLU A 120 -8.76 -3.68 0.10
CA GLU A 120 -9.18 -2.41 0.68
C GLU A 120 -8.79 -2.36 2.17
N ILE A 121 -8.23 -1.23 2.62
CA ILE A 121 -7.84 -0.99 4.02
C ILE A 121 -8.46 0.34 4.50
N PRO A 122 -9.06 0.39 5.70
CA PRO A 122 -9.59 1.63 6.22
C PRO A 122 -8.46 2.61 6.56
N SER A 123 -8.66 3.89 6.27
CA SER A 123 -7.69 4.95 6.60
C SER A 123 -7.41 5.05 8.10
N THR A 124 -8.34 4.61 8.94
CA THR A 124 -8.16 4.53 10.40
C THR A 124 -7.05 3.55 10.79
N TRP A 125 -6.92 2.42 10.09
CA TRP A 125 -5.85 1.46 10.33
C TRP A 125 -4.47 2.11 10.11
N ILE A 126 -4.30 2.84 8.99
CA ILE A 126 -3.05 3.57 8.72
C ILE A 126 -2.76 4.60 9.81
N GLY A 127 -3.78 5.38 10.19
CA GLY A 127 -3.63 6.39 11.22
C GLY A 127 -3.24 5.82 12.57
N GLU A 128 -3.79 4.68 12.97
CA GLU A 128 -3.42 3.98 14.20
C GLU A 128 -1.98 3.47 14.15
N LYS A 129 -1.54 2.90 13.01
CA LYS A 129 -0.15 2.50 12.83
C LYS A 129 0.81 3.69 12.98
N VAL A 130 0.51 4.81 12.33
CA VAL A 130 1.30 6.05 12.44
C VAL A 130 1.32 6.56 13.89
N MET A 131 0.17 6.63 14.56
CA MET A 131 0.09 7.09 15.96
C MET A 131 0.89 6.18 16.90
N ASN A 132 0.78 4.86 16.74
CA ASN A 132 1.55 3.91 17.55
C ASN A 132 3.06 4.11 17.35
N GLN A 133 3.50 4.30 16.12
CA GLN A 133 4.90 4.54 15.81
C GLN A 133 5.40 5.88 16.37
N LEU A 134 4.63 6.96 16.22
CA LEU A 134 4.98 8.26 16.78
C LEU A 134 5.06 8.23 18.30
N ARG A 135 4.20 7.48 18.97
CA ARG A 135 4.25 7.28 20.42
C ARG A 135 5.57 6.63 20.88
N LEU A 136 6.12 5.73 20.05
CA LEU A 136 7.42 5.10 20.32
C LEU A 136 8.60 6.04 20.07
N TRP A 137 8.50 6.91 19.07
CA TRP A 137 9.58 7.81 18.69
C TRP A 137 9.64 9.06 19.56
N ASP A 138 8.48 9.75 19.70
CA ASP A 138 8.41 11.04 20.38
C ASP A 138 6.97 11.39 20.77
N GLU A 139 6.74 11.57 22.07
CA GLU A 139 5.41 11.86 22.60
C GLU A 139 4.83 13.20 22.10
N VAL A 140 5.69 14.21 21.86
CA VAL A 140 5.25 15.51 21.34
C VAL A 140 4.81 15.38 19.88
N ALA A 141 5.56 14.61 19.07
CA ALA A 141 5.17 14.31 17.70
C ALA A 141 3.84 13.54 17.65
N PHE A 142 3.65 12.57 18.56
CA PHE A 142 2.38 11.87 18.70
C PHE A 142 1.22 12.84 18.98
N VAL A 143 1.37 13.73 19.97
CA VAL A 143 0.31 14.69 20.35
C VAL A 143 -0.03 15.62 19.18
N ARG A 144 0.98 16.13 18.47
CA ARG A 144 0.78 16.97 17.27
C ARG A 144 0.02 16.24 16.17
N PHE A 145 0.39 14.99 15.89
CA PHE A 145 -0.30 14.20 14.87
C PHE A 145 -1.73 13.89 15.29
N ALA A 146 -1.93 13.45 16.53
CA ALA A 146 -3.23 13.14 17.09
C ALA A 146 -4.17 14.35 17.06
N SER A 147 -3.67 15.57 17.31
CA SER A 147 -4.48 16.81 17.27
C SER A 147 -5.12 17.08 15.90
N VAL A 148 -4.50 16.61 14.81
CA VAL A 148 -5.04 16.78 13.46
C VAL A 148 -5.83 15.52 13.02
N TYR A 149 -5.32 14.34 13.37
CA TYR A 149 -5.88 13.07 12.92
C TYR A 149 -7.17 12.69 13.66
N ARG A 150 -7.18 12.83 14.99
CA ARG A 150 -8.36 12.69 15.81
C ARG A 150 -9.10 14.02 15.81
N HIS A 151 -10.34 14.03 15.30
CA HIS A 151 -11.21 15.19 15.43
C HIS A 151 -11.63 15.29 16.90
N PHE A 152 -10.87 16.02 17.69
CA PHE A 152 -11.28 16.37 19.04
C PHE A 152 -12.44 17.38 18.95
N THR A 153 -13.52 17.12 19.66
CA THR A 153 -14.69 18.00 19.67
C THR A 153 -14.45 19.20 20.58
N ASP A 154 -13.64 19.01 21.61
CA ASP A 154 -13.27 20.08 22.57
C ASP A 154 -11.89 19.81 23.24
N ALA A 155 -11.49 20.75 24.11
CA ALA A 155 -10.24 20.63 24.85
C ALA A 155 -10.26 19.46 25.86
N THR A 156 -11.42 19.01 26.29
CA THR A 156 -11.56 17.92 27.28
C THR A 156 -11.18 16.59 26.67
N ASP A 157 -11.60 16.33 25.42
CA ASP A 157 -11.22 15.15 24.65
C ASP A 157 -9.70 15.09 24.44
N PHE A 158 -9.11 16.23 24.12
CA PHE A 158 -7.65 16.34 23.95
C PHE A 158 -6.91 16.06 25.28
N MET A 159 -7.38 16.62 26.39
CA MET A 159 -6.80 16.40 27.71
C MET A 159 -6.93 14.94 28.16
N ALA A 160 -8.02 14.25 27.81
CA ALA A 160 -8.19 12.83 28.09
C ALA A 160 -7.12 11.98 27.39
N GLU A 161 -6.82 12.26 26.13
CA GLU A 161 -5.75 11.57 25.36
C GLU A 161 -4.38 11.79 26.00
N ILE A 162 -4.08 13.01 26.42
CA ILE A 162 -2.80 13.32 27.11
C ILE A 162 -2.72 12.57 28.45
N ARG A 163 -3.80 12.50 29.23
CA ARG A 163 -3.81 11.73 30.49
C ARG A 163 -3.54 10.25 30.24
N HIS A 164 -4.18 9.66 29.26
CA HIS A 164 -3.95 8.27 28.89
C HIS A 164 -2.48 8.01 28.48
N LEU A 165 -1.88 8.97 27.82
CA LEU A 165 -0.44 8.94 27.48
C LEU A 165 0.45 8.92 28.74
N LEU A 166 0.16 9.77 29.70
CA LEU A 166 0.92 9.90 30.96
C LEU A 166 0.73 8.67 31.86
N GLU A 167 -0.47 8.07 31.87
CA GLU A 167 -0.77 6.84 32.64
C GLU A 167 -0.04 5.64 32.06
N SER A 168 -0.05 5.46 30.75
CA SER A 168 0.67 4.36 30.07
C SER A 168 2.21 4.45 30.24
N ARG A 169 2.73 5.63 30.56
CA ARG A 169 4.16 5.83 30.89
C ARG A 169 4.47 5.33 32.32
N ARG A 170 3.54 5.46 33.25
CA ARG A 170 3.74 5.02 34.64
C ARG A 170 3.75 3.50 34.78
N GLU A 171 3.08 2.79 33.87
CA GLU A 171 3.01 1.32 33.86
C GLU A 171 4.23 0.64 33.21
N LYS A 172 5.09 1.37 32.52
CA LYS A 172 6.37 0.84 32.02
C LYS A 172 7.46 1.12 33.06
N PRO A 173 7.89 0.12 33.89
CA PRO A 173 9.01 0.32 34.77
C PRO A 173 10.27 0.63 33.97
N ASN A 174 10.97 1.67 34.41
CA ASN A 174 12.25 2.13 33.90
C ASN A 174 13.21 0.95 33.76
N ARG A 175 13.40 0.43 32.56
CA ARG A 175 14.52 -0.48 32.27
C ARG A 175 15.72 0.44 32.00
N GLY A 176 16.49 0.68 33.09
CA GLY A 176 17.80 1.29 33.05
C GLY A 176 18.82 0.47 32.27
#